data_2632c3d14964f9c0c81d222fa3888c49
#
_entry.id   2632c3d14964f9c0c81d222fa3888c49
#
_cell.length_a   1.000
_cell.length_b   1.000
_cell.length_c   1.000
_cell.angle_alpha   90.00
_cell.angle_beta   90.00
_cell.angle_gamma   90.00
#
_symmetry.space_group_name_H-M   'P 1'
#
loop_
_entity.id
_entity.type
_entity.pdbx_description
1 polymer ?
#
loop_
_entity_poly.entity_id
_entity_poly.type
_entity_poly.pdbx_seq_one_letter_code
_entity_poly.pdbx_strand_id
1 'polypeptide(L)'
;MSLIIVDTGIANLSSVKFAFDRLGVSAVITDAPETIKSADRVILPGVGAAPYAMKTINAKGLTPVLQSLTQPVMGICLGMQLIFETLEEGGSPVKGLGLVPGTIKALDTKGQPSPHMGWNTLTKAKDDPLLEGINDNDYAYFVHSFAAPVSDITLASSEYGSRFSAIVRHKNVYGCQFHPERSSRVGAKILENFLKVPA
;
A
#
# COMPACT_ATOMS: atom_id res chain seq x y z
N MET A 1 0.36 10.34 19.27
CA MET A 1 0.70 9.83 17.93
C MET A 1 -0.40 10.29 16.97
N SER A 2 -0.03 11.08 15.97
CA SER A 2 -0.91 11.54 14.90
C SER A 2 -0.84 10.60 13.70
N LEU A 3 -2.00 10.16 13.20
CA LEU A 3 -2.14 9.32 12.01
C LEU A 3 -2.93 10.07 10.95
N ILE A 4 -2.33 10.23 9.78
CA ILE A 4 -2.96 10.88 8.63
C ILE A 4 -3.26 9.86 7.54
N ILE A 5 -4.48 9.92 7.00
CA ILE A 5 -4.87 9.25 5.76
C ILE A 5 -4.93 10.33 4.69
N VAL A 6 -4.09 10.20 3.67
CA VAL A 6 -4.00 11.19 2.59
C VAL A 6 -5.24 11.13 1.72
N ASP A 7 -5.93 12.25 1.58
CA ASP A 7 -7.05 12.38 0.64
C ASP A 7 -6.52 12.65 -0.78
N THR A 8 -6.29 11.57 -1.51
CA THR A 8 -5.90 11.65 -2.91
C THR A 8 -7.09 11.93 -3.86
N GLY A 9 -8.32 11.95 -3.35
CA GLY A 9 -9.55 12.08 -4.15
C GLY A 9 -10.00 10.80 -4.84
N ILE A 10 -9.30 9.67 -4.63
CA ILE A 10 -9.51 8.39 -5.35
C ILE A 10 -9.34 7.18 -4.43
N ALA A 11 -9.86 7.23 -3.22
CA ALA A 11 -9.71 6.14 -2.26
C ALA A 11 -10.98 5.88 -1.46
N ASN A 12 -11.13 4.66 -0.97
CA ASN A 12 -12.15 4.34 0.04
C ASN A 12 -11.62 4.73 1.43
N LEU A 13 -11.55 6.05 1.67
CA LEU A 13 -10.98 6.64 2.89
C LEU A 13 -11.70 6.18 4.15
N SER A 14 -13.04 6.08 4.08
CA SER A 14 -13.87 5.71 5.24
C SER A 14 -13.56 4.28 5.73
N SER A 15 -13.39 3.32 4.84
CA SER A 15 -13.07 1.93 5.23
C SER A 15 -11.72 1.85 5.94
N VAL A 16 -10.71 2.57 5.45
CA VAL A 16 -9.39 2.63 6.08
C VAL A 16 -9.48 3.33 7.44
N LYS A 17 -10.19 4.46 7.51
CA LYS A 17 -10.41 5.18 8.79
C LYS A 17 -11.08 4.27 9.81
N PHE A 18 -12.17 3.60 9.47
CA PHE A 18 -12.87 2.69 10.37
C PHE A 18 -12.01 1.50 10.83
N ALA A 19 -11.06 1.06 10.01
CA ALA A 19 -10.12 0.03 10.44
C ALA A 19 -9.22 0.53 11.59
N PHE A 20 -8.73 1.77 11.52
CA PHE A 20 -7.96 2.39 12.61
C PHE A 20 -8.83 2.74 13.82
N ASP A 21 -10.06 3.22 13.61
CA ASP A 21 -11.01 3.46 14.71
C ASP A 21 -11.25 2.19 15.55
N ARG A 22 -11.35 1.01 14.90
CA ARG A 22 -11.46 -0.29 15.60
C ARG A 22 -10.21 -0.66 16.41
N LEU A 23 -9.06 -0.12 16.07
CA LEU A 23 -7.81 -0.25 16.82
C LEU A 23 -7.65 0.82 17.91
N GLY A 24 -8.67 1.66 18.11
CA GLY A 24 -8.65 2.76 19.08
C GLY A 24 -7.82 3.96 18.67
N VAL A 25 -7.47 4.10 17.37
CA VAL A 25 -6.67 5.20 16.84
C VAL A 25 -7.50 6.06 15.91
N SER A 26 -7.66 7.34 16.26
CA SER A 26 -8.36 8.31 15.43
C SER A 26 -7.42 8.82 14.33
N ALA A 27 -7.73 8.50 13.08
CA ALA A 27 -7.02 9.00 11.91
C ALA A 27 -7.72 10.24 11.35
N VAL A 28 -6.92 11.23 10.93
CA VAL A 28 -7.41 12.43 10.23
C VAL A 28 -7.24 12.25 8.73
N ILE A 29 -8.31 12.48 7.98
CA ILE A 29 -8.30 12.48 6.51
C ILE A 29 -8.04 13.91 6.03
N THR A 30 -7.00 14.12 5.24
CA THR A 30 -6.65 15.45 4.73
C THR A 30 -5.76 15.38 3.48
N ASP A 31 -5.78 16.43 2.68
CA ASP A 31 -4.82 16.74 1.61
C ASP A 31 -3.95 17.96 1.93
N ALA A 32 -4.06 18.51 3.15
CA ALA A 32 -3.28 19.68 3.59
C ALA A 32 -1.79 19.31 3.76
N PRO A 33 -0.87 19.90 2.98
CA PRO A 33 0.55 19.54 2.98
C PRO A 33 1.22 19.59 4.36
N GLU A 34 0.98 20.65 5.11
CA GLU A 34 1.65 20.86 6.41
C GLU A 34 1.15 19.85 7.47
N THR A 35 -0.14 19.47 7.40
CA THR A 35 -0.69 18.43 8.28
C THR A 35 -0.11 17.07 7.95
N ILE A 36 0.08 16.76 6.66
CA ILE A 36 0.70 15.49 6.21
C ILE A 36 2.16 15.43 6.67
N LYS A 37 2.93 16.51 6.48
CA LYS A 37 4.34 16.56 6.87
C LYS A 37 4.56 16.45 8.37
N SER A 38 3.66 17.01 9.19
CA SER A 38 3.78 17.01 10.65
C SER A 38 3.23 15.73 11.32
N ALA A 39 2.70 14.80 10.55
CA ALA A 39 2.15 13.55 11.07
C ALA A 39 3.24 12.60 11.58
N ASP A 40 2.93 11.84 12.62
CA ASP A 40 3.83 10.74 13.06
C ASP A 40 3.79 9.55 12.10
N ARG A 41 2.65 9.32 11.43
CA ARG A 41 2.45 8.23 10.45
C ARG A 41 1.49 8.65 9.35
N VAL A 42 1.75 8.17 8.14
CA VAL A 42 0.97 8.51 6.95
C VAL A 42 0.49 7.24 6.24
N ILE A 43 -0.79 7.19 5.92
CA ILE A 43 -1.39 6.17 5.05
C ILE A 43 -1.69 6.81 3.70
N LEU A 44 -1.24 6.15 2.64
CA LEU A 44 -1.55 6.48 1.26
C LEU A 44 -2.48 5.40 0.68
N PRO A 45 -3.80 5.52 0.81
CA PRO A 45 -4.72 4.58 0.19
C PRO A 45 -4.89 4.92 -1.29
N GLY A 46 -5.33 3.94 -2.07
CA GLY A 46 -5.67 4.16 -3.48
C GLY A 46 -6.54 3.06 -4.02
N VAL A 47 -7.47 3.43 -4.91
CA VAL A 47 -8.27 2.51 -5.73
C VAL A 47 -8.38 3.05 -7.15
N GLY A 48 -8.71 2.20 -8.12
CA GLY A 48 -8.81 2.59 -9.53
C GLY A 48 -7.51 2.44 -10.31
N ALA A 49 -7.23 3.35 -11.24
CA ALA A 49 -6.12 3.25 -12.18
C ALA A 49 -5.00 4.25 -11.89
N ALA A 50 -3.75 3.80 -12.02
CA ALA A 50 -2.56 4.60 -11.72
C ALA A 50 -2.43 5.91 -12.52
N PRO A 51 -2.74 5.96 -13.84
CA PRO A 51 -2.65 7.21 -14.58
C PRO A 51 -3.55 8.31 -14.01
N TYR A 52 -4.78 7.96 -13.67
CA TYR A 52 -5.72 8.90 -13.07
C TYR A 52 -5.29 9.32 -11.65
N ALA A 53 -4.82 8.36 -10.87
CA ALA A 53 -4.33 8.58 -9.51
C ALA A 53 -3.17 9.58 -9.49
N MET A 54 -2.14 9.35 -10.29
CA MET A 54 -0.99 10.24 -10.36
C MET A 54 -1.35 11.62 -10.90
N LYS A 55 -2.27 11.71 -11.88
CA LYS A 55 -2.80 13.00 -12.35
C LYS A 55 -3.45 13.80 -11.22
N THR A 56 -4.28 13.15 -10.39
CA THR A 56 -4.98 13.81 -9.27
C THR A 56 -3.99 14.21 -8.16
N ILE A 57 -3.05 13.34 -7.79
CA ILE A 57 -2.00 13.63 -6.80
C ILE A 57 -1.15 14.83 -7.25
N ASN A 58 -0.76 14.86 -8.53
CA ASN A 58 0.00 15.99 -9.10
C ASN A 58 -0.82 17.28 -9.12
N ALA A 59 -2.09 17.22 -9.51
CA ALA A 59 -2.98 18.40 -9.53
C ALA A 59 -3.19 19.01 -8.14
N LYS A 60 -3.19 18.18 -7.08
CA LYS A 60 -3.24 18.62 -5.68
C LYS A 60 -1.87 19.08 -5.13
N GLY A 61 -0.79 19.00 -5.91
CA GLY A 61 0.56 19.33 -5.47
C GLY A 61 1.13 18.40 -4.40
N LEU A 62 0.58 17.18 -4.27
CA LEU A 62 0.95 16.25 -3.21
C LEU A 62 2.25 15.46 -3.50
N THR A 63 2.67 15.36 -4.76
CA THR A 63 3.89 14.61 -5.12
C THR A 63 5.11 15.07 -4.33
N PRO A 64 5.51 16.35 -4.32
CA PRO A 64 6.68 16.78 -3.55
C PRO A 64 6.49 16.62 -2.03
N VAL A 65 5.25 16.74 -1.54
CA VAL A 65 4.92 16.51 -0.12
C VAL A 65 5.23 15.07 0.25
N LEU A 66 4.65 14.10 -0.49
CA LEU A 66 4.82 12.67 -0.23
C LEU A 66 6.29 12.23 -0.37
N GLN A 67 7.02 12.80 -1.34
CA GLN A 67 8.45 12.53 -1.54
C GLN A 67 9.35 13.06 -0.42
N SER A 68 8.91 14.05 0.32
CA SER A 68 9.68 14.65 1.43
C SER A 68 9.47 13.97 2.78
N LEU A 69 8.57 12.98 2.89
CA LEU A 69 8.23 12.34 4.15
C LEU A 69 9.37 11.45 4.66
N THR A 70 9.72 11.63 5.93
CA THR A 70 10.74 10.83 6.64
C THR A 70 10.14 9.89 7.68
N GLN A 71 8.92 10.17 8.14
CA GLN A 71 8.16 9.32 9.03
C GLN A 71 7.61 8.08 8.28
N PRO A 72 7.16 7.02 8.99
CA PRO A 72 6.59 5.85 8.36
C PRO A 72 5.39 6.17 7.44
N VAL A 73 5.46 5.69 6.21
CA VAL A 73 4.42 5.79 5.19
C VAL A 73 3.97 4.40 4.78
N MET A 74 2.67 4.13 4.70
CA MET A 74 2.14 2.88 4.17
C MET A 74 1.20 3.12 2.99
N GLY A 75 1.57 2.60 1.82
CA GLY A 75 0.69 2.50 0.67
C GLY A 75 -0.24 1.28 0.75
N ILE A 76 -1.53 1.46 0.43
CA ILE A 76 -2.53 0.38 0.42
C ILE A 76 -3.08 0.19 -0.99
N CYS A 77 -3.01 -1.02 -1.51
CA CYS A 77 -3.48 -1.44 -2.84
C CYS A 77 -2.88 -0.56 -3.95
N LEU A 78 -3.67 0.26 -4.65
CA LEU A 78 -3.12 1.20 -5.61
C LEU A 78 -2.11 2.17 -4.95
N GLY A 79 -2.34 2.59 -3.70
CA GLY A 79 -1.39 3.41 -2.95
C GLY A 79 -0.01 2.74 -2.81
N MET A 80 0.05 1.42 -2.62
CA MET A 80 1.31 0.68 -2.68
C MET A 80 1.93 0.74 -4.08
N GLN A 81 1.15 0.64 -5.13
CA GLN A 81 1.69 0.70 -6.49
C GLN A 81 2.25 2.09 -6.80
N LEU A 82 1.57 3.15 -6.36
CA LEU A 82 1.96 4.54 -6.60
C LEU A 82 3.29 4.94 -5.93
N ILE A 83 3.71 4.26 -4.86
CA ILE A 83 5.02 4.56 -4.21
C ILE A 83 6.22 4.13 -5.07
N PHE A 84 6.05 3.25 -6.06
CA PHE A 84 7.11 2.80 -6.95
C PHE A 84 7.54 3.89 -7.96
N GLU A 85 8.65 3.66 -8.66
CA GLU A 85 9.18 4.58 -9.68
C GLU A 85 8.31 4.61 -10.92
N THR A 86 7.85 3.43 -11.36
CA THR A 86 7.14 3.27 -12.64
C THR A 86 6.01 2.27 -12.53
N LEU A 87 4.91 2.52 -13.25
CA LEU A 87 3.76 1.62 -13.34
C LEU A 87 3.43 1.39 -14.83
N GLU A 88 3.29 0.12 -15.24
CA GLU A 88 2.98 -0.28 -16.63
C GLU A 88 1.45 -0.35 -16.88
N GLU A 89 0.68 0.57 -16.31
CA GLU A 89 -0.77 0.61 -16.49
C GLU A 89 -1.17 1.71 -17.48
N GLY A 90 -2.15 1.44 -18.35
CA GLY A 90 -2.72 2.44 -19.26
C GLY A 90 -2.01 2.59 -20.60
N GLY A 91 -1.26 1.58 -21.05
CA GLY A 91 -0.65 1.52 -22.38
C GLY A 91 0.66 2.31 -22.55
N SER A 92 1.01 3.16 -21.59
CA SER A 92 2.31 3.85 -21.50
C SER A 92 2.78 3.85 -20.06
N PRO A 93 4.10 3.77 -19.80
CA PRO A 93 4.62 3.82 -18.44
C PRO A 93 4.20 5.10 -17.71
N VAL A 94 3.63 4.96 -16.53
CA VAL A 94 3.25 6.04 -15.63
C VAL A 94 4.38 6.26 -14.62
N LYS A 95 4.84 7.49 -14.45
CA LYS A 95 5.78 7.84 -13.40
C LYS A 95 5.05 7.85 -12.06
N GLY A 96 5.49 7.01 -11.14
CA GLY A 96 5.00 6.98 -9.77
C GLY A 96 5.67 8.02 -8.86
N LEU A 97 5.55 7.83 -7.55
CA LEU A 97 6.14 8.72 -6.54
C LEU A 97 7.66 8.51 -6.39
N GLY A 98 8.21 7.36 -6.83
CA GLY A 98 9.64 7.09 -6.74
C GLY A 98 10.18 6.94 -5.32
N LEU A 99 9.34 6.57 -4.36
CA LEU A 99 9.73 6.32 -2.96
C LEU A 99 10.35 4.93 -2.79
N VAL A 100 10.01 4.01 -3.69
CA VAL A 100 10.43 2.62 -3.71
C VAL A 100 10.96 2.29 -5.10
N PRO A 101 12.15 1.68 -5.24
CA PRO A 101 12.70 1.33 -6.53
C PRO A 101 11.91 0.22 -7.22
N GLY A 102 11.82 0.29 -8.53
CA GLY A 102 11.24 -0.74 -9.37
C GLY A 102 9.97 -0.34 -10.12
N THR A 103 9.41 -1.34 -10.79
CA THR A 103 8.28 -1.15 -11.72
C THR A 103 7.12 -2.07 -11.35
N ILE A 104 5.94 -1.52 -11.23
CA ILE A 104 4.68 -2.27 -11.16
C ILE A 104 4.32 -2.78 -12.55
N LYS A 105 4.02 -4.06 -12.66
CA LYS A 105 3.74 -4.75 -13.93
C LYS A 105 2.37 -5.41 -13.92
N ALA A 106 1.83 -5.67 -15.11
CA ALA A 106 0.66 -6.51 -15.24
C ALA A 106 0.93 -7.89 -14.61
N LEU A 107 -0.01 -8.37 -13.80
CA LEU A 107 0.11 -9.68 -13.16
C LEU A 107 -0.09 -10.77 -14.23
N ASP A 108 0.91 -11.62 -14.41
CA ASP A 108 0.77 -12.83 -15.22
C ASP A 108 -0.06 -13.86 -14.47
N THR A 109 -1.35 -13.92 -14.79
CA THR A 109 -2.31 -14.83 -14.14
C THR A 109 -2.24 -16.26 -14.65
N LYS A 110 -1.42 -16.55 -15.68
CA LYS A 110 -1.31 -17.86 -16.36
C LYS A 110 -2.68 -18.44 -16.74
N GLY A 111 -3.55 -17.57 -17.24
CA GLY A 111 -4.89 -17.94 -17.71
C GLY A 111 -5.97 -17.96 -16.64
N GLN A 112 -5.65 -17.62 -15.38
CA GLN A 112 -6.66 -17.40 -14.36
C GLN A 112 -7.39 -16.06 -14.61
N PRO A 113 -8.62 -15.85 -14.07
CA PRO A 113 -9.36 -14.60 -14.22
C PRO A 113 -8.55 -13.35 -13.77
N SER A 114 -8.68 -12.25 -14.49
CA SER A 114 -8.15 -10.95 -14.08
C SER A 114 -9.31 -9.97 -13.91
N PRO A 115 -9.33 -9.18 -12.80
CA PRO A 115 -8.30 -9.06 -11.75
C PRO A 115 -8.20 -10.30 -10.84
N HIS A 116 -7.04 -10.48 -10.18
CA HIS A 116 -6.94 -11.31 -8.98
C HIS A 116 -7.85 -10.70 -7.92
N MET A 117 -8.95 -11.39 -7.62
CA MET A 117 -9.96 -10.94 -6.67
C MET A 117 -10.31 -12.05 -5.70
N GLY A 118 -10.15 -11.78 -4.41
CA GLY A 118 -10.51 -12.72 -3.35
C GLY A 118 -9.44 -12.87 -2.27
N TRP A 119 -9.66 -13.89 -1.44
CA TRP A 119 -8.73 -14.25 -0.36
C TRP A 119 -7.61 -15.10 -0.90
N ASN A 120 -6.38 -14.76 -0.52
CA ASN A 120 -5.19 -15.52 -0.88
C ASN A 120 -4.18 -15.51 0.26
N THR A 121 -3.26 -16.47 0.25
CA THR A 121 -2.30 -16.67 1.32
C THR A 121 -1.09 -15.76 1.21
N LEU A 122 -0.49 -15.46 2.35
CA LEU A 122 0.78 -14.77 2.47
C LEU A 122 1.90 -15.79 2.73
N THR A 123 3.05 -15.58 2.10
CA THR A 123 4.29 -16.31 2.38
C THR A 123 5.35 -15.30 2.80
N LYS A 124 5.86 -15.42 4.01
CA LYS A 124 6.90 -14.52 4.53
C LYS A 124 8.21 -14.73 3.76
N ALA A 125 8.84 -13.64 3.38
CA ALA A 125 10.14 -13.64 2.74
C ALA A 125 11.27 -13.20 3.70
N LYS A 126 10.93 -12.34 4.67
CA LYS A 126 11.86 -11.76 5.65
C LYS A 126 11.15 -11.53 6.98
N ASP A 127 11.94 -11.49 8.05
CA ASP A 127 11.46 -10.98 9.33
C ASP A 127 11.44 -9.45 9.32
N ASP A 128 10.34 -8.89 9.80
CA ASP A 128 10.16 -7.43 9.91
C ASP A 128 9.13 -7.14 11.00
N PRO A 129 9.27 -6.06 11.79
CA PRO A 129 8.30 -5.66 12.79
C PRO A 129 6.86 -5.55 12.25
N LEU A 130 6.69 -5.18 10.98
CA LEU A 130 5.37 -5.13 10.33
C LEU A 130 4.70 -6.51 10.28
N LEU A 131 5.49 -7.60 10.24
CA LEU A 131 4.99 -8.98 10.15
C LEU A 131 4.90 -9.70 11.49
N GLU A 132 5.07 -8.98 12.62
CA GLU A 132 4.93 -9.60 13.93
C GLU A 132 3.54 -10.22 14.14
N GLY A 133 3.50 -11.51 14.49
CA GLY A 133 2.25 -12.28 14.66
C GLY A 133 1.53 -12.65 13.36
N ILE A 134 2.16 -12.45 12.21
CA ILE A 134 1.70 -12.95 10.90
C ILE A 134 2.45 -14.26 10.61
N ASN A 135 1.71 -15.27 10.15
CA ASN A 135 2.24 -16.58 9.83
C ASN A 135 2.14 -16.87 8.33
N ASP A 136 2.95 -17.80 7.85
CA ASP A 136 2.78 -18.35 6.52
C ASP A 136 1.38 -18.99 6.39
N ASN A 137 0.78 -18.81 5.23
CA ASN A 137 -0.59 -19.20 4.90
C ASN A 137 -1.71 -18.41 5.63
N ASP A 138 -1.39 -17.33 6.34
CA ASP A 138 -2.40 -16.37 6.75
C ASP A 138 -3.05 -15.72 5.50
N TYR A 139 -4.38 -15.53 5.53
CA TYR A 139 -5.14 -15.04 4.38
C TYR A 139 -5.32 -13.52 4.42
N ALA A 140 -5.16 -12.91 3.24
CA ALA A 140 -5.47 -11.49 3.00
C ALA A 140 -6.40 -11.34 1.79
N TYR A 141 -7.14 -10.23 1.71
CA TYR A 141 -8.08 -9.95 0.63
C TYR A 141 -7.46 -9.04 -0.43
N PHE A 142 -7.40 -9.56 -1.65
CA PHE A 142 -6.80 -8.91 -2.82
C PHE A 142 -7.86 -8.50 -3.85
N VAL A 143 -7.62 -7.40 -4.56
CA VAL A 143 -8.30 -7.03 -5.79
C VAL A 143 -7.36 -6.17 -6.63
N HIS A 144 -6.63 -6.77 -7.60
CA HIS A 144 -5.68 -6.06 -8.43
C HIS A 144 -5.38 -6.81 -9.74
N SER A 145 -4.98 -6.07 -10.78
CA SER A 145 -4.50 -6.62 -12.06
C SER A 145 -3.01 -6.34 -12.29
N PHE A 146 -2.42 -5.46 -11.48
CA PHE A 146 -1.01 -5.10 -11.53
C PHE A 146 -0.37 -5.36 -10.18
N ALA A 147 0.91 -5.69 -10.16
CA ALA A 147 1.64 -5.98 -8.92
C ALA A 147 3.14 -5.70 -9.07
N ALA A 148 3.81 -5.53 -7.94
CA ALA A 148 5.27 -5.51 -7.88
C ALA A 148 5.81 -6.94 -8.00
N PRO A 149 6.79 -7.20 -8.88
CA PRO A 149 7.55 -8.44 -8.84
C PRO A 149 8.22 -8.66 -7.49
N VAL A 150 8.47 -9.93 -7.12
CA VAL A 150 9.25 -10.25 -5.93
C VAL A 150 10.69 -9.73 -6.11
N SER A 151 11.21 -9.06 -5.08
CA SER A 151 12.54 -8.45 -5.08
C SER A 151 13.11 -8.34 -3.66
N ASP A 152 14.28 -7.72 -3.50
CA ASP A 152 14.92 -7.55 -2.19
C ASP A 152 14.14 -6.72 -1.18
N ILE A 153 13.17 -5.92 -1.63
CA ILE A 153 12.29 -5.13 -0.75
C ILE A 153 11.03 -5.90 -0.32
N THR A 154 10.82 -7.11 -0.83
CA THR A 154 9.64 -7.93 -0.51
C THR A 154 9.74 -8.46 0.92
N LEU A 155 8.75 -8.16 1.76
CA LEU A 155 8.60 -8.72 3.10
C LEU A 155 7.74 -9.98 3.10
N ALA A 156 6.67 -9.98 2.30
CA ALA A 156 5.81 -11.14 2.07
C ALA A 156 5.34 -11.18 0.63
N SER A 157 5.20 -12.37 0.10
CA SER A 157 4.70 -12.65 -1.25
C SER A 157 3.36 -13.36 -1.21
N SER A 158 2.67 -13.35 -2.34
CA SER A 158 1.52 -14.20 -2.63
C SER A 158 1.65 -14.72 -4.06
N GLU A 159 0.83 -15.69 -4.45
CA GLU A 159 0.88 -16.29 -5.78
C GLU A 159 -0.53 -16.37 -6.39
N TYR A 160 -0.67 -15.86 -7.61
CA TYR A 160 -1.86 -15.99 -8.43
C TYR A 160 -1.44 -16.04 -9.89
N GLY A 161 -1.31 -17.26 -10.41
CA GLY A 161 -0.62 -17.53 -11.67
C GLY A 161 0.90 -17.33 -11.53
N SER A 162 1.35 -16.13 -11.26
CA SER A 162 2.73 -15.81 -10.92
C SER A 162 2.85 -15.28 -9.49
N ARG A 163 4.07 -15.38 -8.94
CA ARG A 163 4.38 -14.85 -7.60
C ARG A 163 4.61 -13.33 -7.67
N PHE A 164 4.07 -12.60 -6.68
CA PHE A 164 4.20 -11.15 -6.58
C PHE A 164 4.43 -10.70 -5.13
N SER A 165 4.89 -9.47 -4.96
CA SER A 165 5.06 -8.84 -3.64
C SER A 165 3.70 -8.46 -3.05
N ALA A 166 3.31 -9.13 -1.97
CA ALA A 166 2.10 -8.79 -1.21
C ALA A 166 2.36 -7.67 -0.20
N ILE A 167 3.56 -7.64 0.38
CA ILE A 167 4.03 -6.60 1.31
C ILE A 167 5.46 -6.25 0.95
N VAL A 168 5.75 -4.94 0.89
CA VAL A 168 7.10 -4.40 0.63
C VAL A 168 7.51 -3.42 1.72
N ARG A 169 8.83 -3.25 1.86
CA ARG A 169 9.44 -2.18 2.66
C ARG A 169 10.69 -1.66 1.99
N HIS A 170 10.79 -0.33 1.91
CA HIS A 170 12.02 0.37 1.57
C HIS A 170 12.21 1.54 2.53
N LYS A 171 13.24 1.49 3.39
CA LYS A 171 13.47 2.51 4.44
C LYS A 171 12.25 2.68 5.34
N ASN A 172 11.66 3.90 5.37
CA ASN A 172 10.46 4.27 6.11
C ASN A 172 9.16 4.01 5.34
N VAL A 173 9.23 3.52 4.10
CA VAL A 173 8.07 3.32 3.22
C VAL A 173 7.68 1.86 3.16
N TYR A 174 6.44 1.57 3.48
CA TYR A 174 5.79 0.27 3.48
C TYR A 174 4.69 0.22 2.43
N GLY A 175 4.34 -0.96 1.96
CA GLY A 175 3.21 -1.15 1.05
C GLY A 175 2.54 -2.50 1.24
N CYS A 176 1.19 -2.53 1.15
CA CYS A 176 0.37 -3.73 1.11
C CYS A 176 -0.42 -3.77 -0.19
N GLN A 177 -0.26 -4.83 -1.01
CA GLN A 177 -1.04 -5.00 -2.25
C GLN A 177 -2.48 -5.38 -1.97
N PHE A 178 -2.73 -6.06 -0.87
CA PHE A 178 -4.08 -6.38 -0.38
C PHE A 178 -4.68 -5.19 0.37
N HIS A 179 -5.94 -5.33 0.74
CA HIS A 179 -6.69 -4.38 1.55
C HIS A 179 -6.65 -4.81 3.03
N PRO A 180 -5.75 -4.29 3.88
CA PRO A 180 -5.70 -4.67 5.28
C PRO A 180 -7.00 -4.33 6.02
N GLU A 181 -7.69 -3.25 5.65
CA GLU A 181 -8.98 -2.85 6.20
C GLU A 181 -10.11 -3.85 5.91
N ARG A 182 -9.89 -4.78 4.96
CA ARG A 182 -10.80 -5.86 4.56
C ARG A 182 -10.24 -7.27 4.82
N SER A 183 -9.06 -7.38 5.42
CA SER A 183 -8.36 -8.66 5.63
C SER A 183 -8.51 -9.21 7.05
N SER A 184 -9.65 -8.93 7.71
CA SER A 184 -10.02 -9.47 9.00
C SER A 184 -8.89 -9.34 10.05
N ARG A 185 -8.61 -10.40 10.83
CA ARG A 185 -7.58 -10.42 11.87
C ARG A 185 -6.18 -10.10 11.32
N VAL A 186 -5.83 -10.66 10.18
CA VAL A 186 -4.49 -10.47 9.56
C VAL A 186 -4.28 -9.00 9.17
N GLY A 187 -5.27 -8.40 8.51
CA GLY A 187 -5.20 -6.99 8.15
C GLY A 187 -5.16 -6.07 9.37
N ALA A 188 -5.99 -6.34 10.38
CA ALA A 188 -5.97 -5.59 11.63
C ALA A 188 -4.59 -5.66 12.32
N LYS A 189 -3.95 -6.84 12.32
CA LYS A 189 -2.62 -7.03 12.89
C LYS A 189 -1.55 -6.26 12.12
N ILE A 190 -1.59 -6.24 10.80
CA ILE A 190 -0.68 -5.44 9.97
C ILE A 190 -0.83 -3.94 10.27
N LEU A 191 -2.08 -3.44 10.35
CA LEU A 191 -2.31 -2.04 10.70
C LEU A 191 -1.84 -1.70 12.12
N GLU A 192 -2.11 -2.59 13.08
CA GLU A 192 -1.59 -2.45 14.46
C GLU A 192 -0.06 -2.40 14.50
N ASN A 193 0.60 -3.30 13.76
CA ASN A 193 2.06 -3.34 13.70
C ASN A 193 2.62 -2.06 13.04
N PHE A 194 1.97 -1.56 11.98
CA PHE A 194 2.37 -0.29 11.36
C PHE A 194 2.34 0.89 12.34
N LEU A 195 1.43 0.89 13.30
CA LEU A 195 1.40 1.92 14.34
C LEU A 195 2.61 1.84 15.30
N LYS A 196 3.33 0.71 15.31
CA LYS A 196 4.45 0.42 16.22
C LYS A 196 5.82 0.40 15.54
N VAL A 197 5.89 0.38 14.19
CA VAL A 197 7.19 0.40 13.51
C VAL A 197 8.01 1.63 13.91
N PRO A 198 9.34 1.54 13.97
CA PRO A 198 10.20 2.68 14.27
C PRO A 198 9.97 3.84 13.29
N ALA A 199 10.04 5.07 13.83
CA ALA A 199 10.01 6.31 13.05
C ALA A 199 11.35 6.56 12.36
#